data_6455a8daac9e488054287c504485f07a
#
_entry.id   6455a8daac9e488054287c504485f07a
#
_cell.length_a   1.000
_cell.length_b   1.000
_cell.length_c   1.000
_cell.angle_alpha   90.00
_cell.angle_beta   90.00
_cell.angle_gamma   90.00
#
_symmetry.space_group_name_H-M   'P 1'
#
loop_
_entity.id
_entity.type
_entity.pdbx_description
1 polymer ?
#
loop_
_entity_poly.entity_id
_entity_poly.type
_entity_poly.pdbx_seq_one_letter_code
_entity_poly.pdbx_strand_id
1 'polypeptide(L)'
;QEEVNAEISNVFVFTQERLHWFLFGNNSTSIDLLIVDEAHKIEDGNRGILLQQKIEDVVKANPNVKVYFSSPFTSNPEILLDNVINNSRKCKVNTQFISVNQNLLHISQVPRKIKEWFIHLCTIEKTILLGKIVMTDRPTSELHKIVHTAYQTSNKGGCLIYSNGAAEAEKIAVLLSDLQDNTEIDEEIVELIKLVKKTIHNEYVLATVLQKSIAFHYGNMPLLIRNEIERLFSEGKIKYLICTSTLLEGVNLPAKSIIIRKPSRGKGKPLNQNDFWNLAGRAGRWGKEYSGNIFCIEPSEWDIQPEPNKTKQEIKRAIN
;
A
#
# COMPACT_ATOMS: atom_id res chain seq x y z
N GLN A 1 -28.41 -10.02 -8.60
CA GLN A 1 -28.02 -11.34 -9.15
C GLN A 1 -27.14 -11.05 -10.35
N GLU A 2 -25.89 -11.50 -10.32
CA GLU A 2 -25.01 -11.44 -11.49
C GLU A 2 -25.44 -12.58 -12.42
N GLU A 3 -25.90 -12.25 -13.61
CA GLU A 3 -26.35 -13.25 -14.61
C GLU A 3 -25.12 -13.93 -15.22
N VAL A 4 -25.12 -15.26 -15.21
CA VAL A 4 -24.11 -16.07 -15.89
C VAL A 4 -24.61 -16.42 -17.28
N ASN A 5 -23.94 -15.95 -18.32
CA ASN A 5 -24.26 -16.31 -19.69
C ASN A 5 -23.42 -17.52 -20.12
N ALA A 6 -24.06 -18.64 -20.45
CA ALA A 6 -23.39 -19.89 -20.80
C ALA A 6 -22.64 -19.87 -22.15
N GLU A 7 -22.89 -18.88 -23.02
CA GLU A 7 -22.26 -18.75 -24.33
C GLU A 7 -21.02 -17.84 -24.31
N ILE A 8 -20.74 -17.14 -23.19
CA ILE A 8 -19.64 -16.19 -23.06
C ILE A 8 -18.79 -16.59 -21.84
N SER A 9 -17.47 -16.50 -21.97
CA SER A 9 -16.59 -16.64 -20.81
C SER A 9 -16.81 -15.50 -19.83
N ASN A 10 -17.27 -15.83 -18.61
CA ASN A 10 -17.52 -14.86 -17.57
C ASN A 10 -16.30 -14.77 -16.64
N VAL A 11 -15.88 -13.56 -16.31
CA VAL A 11 -14.81 -13.28 -15.35
C VAL A 11 -15.39 -12.48 -14.19
N PHE A 12 -15.32 -13.05 -13.00
CA PHE A 12 -15.79 -12.41 -11.78
C PHE A 12 -14.60 -12.03 -10.88
N VAL A 13 -14.66 -10.85 -10.28
CA VAL A 13 -13.67 -10.38 -9.30
C VAL A 13 -14.39 -10.17 -7.97
N PHE A 14 -14.08 -11.02 -7.00
CA PHE A 14 -14.76 -11.03 -5.72
C PHE A 14 -13.80 -10.90 -4.53
N THR A 15 -14.29 -10.32 -3.45
CA THR A 15 -13.76 -10.61 -2.10
C THR A 15 -14.29 -11.97 -1.65
N GLN A 16 -13.68 -12.58 -0.61
CA GLN A 16 -14.14 -13.86 -0.08
C GLN A 16 -15.59 -13.80 0.40
N GLU A 17 -16.05 -12.65 0.90
CA GLU A 17 -17.44 -12.44 1.33
C GLU A 17 -18.38 -12.42 0.11
N ARG A 18 -18.01 -11.73 -0.97
CA ARG A 18 -18.83 -11.73 -2.21
C ARG A 18 -18.86 -13.09 -2.88
N LEU A 19 -17.73 -13.82 -2.88
CA LEU A 19 -17.68 -15.20 -3.38
C LEU A 19 -18.62 -16.10 -2.57
N HIS A 20 -18.66 -15.95 -1.24
CA HIS A 20 -19.59 -16.69 -0.40
C HIS A 20 -21.06 -16.48 -0.83
N TRP A 21 -21.49 -15.23 -1.01
CA TRP A 21 -22.86 -14.92 -1.44
C TRP A 21 -23.15 -15.38 -2.87
N PHE A 22 -22.17 -15.28 -3.77
CA PHE A 22 -22.32 -15.76 -5.15
C PHE A 22 -22.55 -17.27 -5.20
N LEU A 23 -21.75 -18.05 -4.47
CA LEU A 23 -21.89 -19.50 -4.40
C LEU A 23 -23.20 -19.92 -3.74
N PHE A 24 -23.69 -19.17 -2.74
CA PHE A 24 -24.96 -19.45 -2.08
C PHE A 24 -26.16 -19.27 -3.03
N GLY A 25 -26.10 -18.27 -3.91
CA GLY A 25 -27.19 -17.98 -4.88
C GLY A 25 -27.11 -18.77 -6.19
N ASN A 26 -25.95 -19.38 -6.52
CA ASN A 26 -25.68 -19.98 -7.83
C ASN A 26 -25.02 -21.37 -7.69
N ASN A 27 -25.69 -22.30 -7.03
CA ASN A 27 -25.18 -23.64 -6.73
C ASN A 27 -24.82 -24.51 -7.97
N SER A 28 -25.24 -24.10 -9.18
CA SER A 28 -25.01 -24.86 -10.44
C SER A 28 -23.95 -24.23 -11.35
N THR A 29 -23.29 -23.14 -10.94
CA THR A 29 -22.30 -22.48 -11.78
C THR A 29 -21.03 -23.31 -11.84
N SER A 30 -20.63 -23.74 -13.06
CA SER A 30 -19.32 -24.36 -13.30
C SER A 30 -18.22 -23.32 -13.26
N ILE A 31 -17.15 -23.59 -12.51
CA ILE A 31 -15.96 -22.74 -12.41
C ILE A 31 -14.77 -23.50 -12.99
N ASP A 32 -14.20 -22.99 -14.08
CA ASP A 32 -13.07 -23.63 -14.78
C ASP A 32 -11.73 -23.19 -14.18
N LEU A 33 -11.69 -21.95 -13.66
CA LEU A 33 -10.47 -21.33 -13.14
C LEU A 33 -10.77 -20.50 -11.90
N LEU A 34 -10.02 -20.74 -10.83
CA LEU A 34 -10.00 -19.93 -9.61
C LEU A 34 -8.62 -19.33 -9.42
N ILE A 35 -8.54 -18.00 -9.38
CA ILE A 35 -7.31 -17.28 -9.06
C ILE A 35 -7.49 -16.63 -7.69
N VAL A 36 -6.60 -16.95 -6.75
CA VAL A 36 -6.58 -16.38 -5.40
C VAL A 36 -5.35 -15.49 -5.29
N ASP A 37 -5.58 -14.19 -5.36
CA ASP A 37 -4.53 -13.20 -5.14
C ASP A 37 -4.35 -12.92 -3.64
N GLU A 38 -3.12 -12.53 -3.24
CA GLU A 38 -2.76 -12.30 -1.82
C GLU A 38 -3.08 -13.52 -0.94
N ALA A 39 -2.81 -14.73 -1.44
CA ALA A 39 -3.23 -15.98 -0.79
C ALA A 39 -2.66 -16.19 0.62
N HIS A 40 -1.59 -15.47 1.01
CA HIS A 40 -1.08 -15.46 2.39
C HIS A 40 -2.12 -14.96 3.41
N LYS A 41 -3.14 -14.23 2.98
CA LYS A 41 -4.26 -13.79 3.84
C LYS A 41 -5.12 -14.95 4.37
N ILE A 42 -4.83 -16.17 4.00
CA ILE A 42 -5.45 -17.36 4.60
C ILE A 42 -5.20 -17.46 6.11
N GLU A 43 -4.16 -16.77 6.63
CA GLU A 43 -3.87 -16.67 8.07
C GLU A 43 -4.62 -15.55 8.81
N ASP A 44 -5.40 -14.71 8.09
CA ASP A 44 -6.07 -13.51 8.64
C ASP A 44 -7.32 -13.84 9.50
N GLY A 45 -7.18 -14.68 10.50
CA GLY A 45 -8.24 -15.00 11.45
C GLY A 45 -9.55 -15.39 10.76
N ASN A 46 -10.68 -14.77 11.13
CA ASN A 46 -12.02 -15.13 10.58
C ASN A 46 -12.12 -14.95 9.05
N ARG A 47 -11.42 -13.97 8.47
CA ARG A 47 -11.40 -13.75 7.01
C ARG A 47 -10.61 -14.83 6.31
N GLY A 48 -9.50 -15.26 6.90
CA GLY A 48 -8.70 -16.38 6.40
C GLY A 48 -9.46 -17.70 6.44
N ILE A 49 -10.20 -17.96 7.50
CA ILE A 49 -11.10 -19.12 7.63
C ILE A 49 -12.14 -19.13 6.50
N LEU A 50 -12.81 -17.99 6.27
CA LEU A 50 -13.79 -17.87 5.20
C LEU A 50 -13.17 -18.10 3.83
N LEU A 51 -11.99 -17.52 3.57
CA LEU A 51 -11.25 -17.73 2.33
C LEU A 51 -10.95 -19.21 2.10
N GLN A 52 -10.40 -19.89 3.10
CA GLN A 52 -10.09 -21.32 3.02
C GLN A 52 -11.33 -22.15 2.72
N GLN A 53 -12.43 -21.94 3.46
CA GLN A 53 -13.68 -22.64 3.24
C GLN A 53 -14.23 -22.43 1.82
N LYS A 54 -14.18 -21.22 1.30
CA LYS A 54 -14.69 -20.94 -0.05
C LYS A 54 -13.84 -21.56 -1.15
N ILE A 55 -12.52 -21.62 -0.98
CA ILE A 55 -11.64 -22.36 -1.90
C ILE A 55 -12.02 -23.84 -1.89
N GLU A 56 -12.18 -24.45 -0.73
CA GLU A 56 -12.57 -25.84 -0.58
C GLU A 56 -13.95 -26.13 -1.20
N ASP A 57 -14.94 -25.24 -0.98
CA ASP A 57 -16.27 -25.36 -1.57
C ASP A 57 -16.24 -25.33 -3.09
N VAL A 58 -15.47 -24.41 -3.70
CA VAL A 58 -15.30 -24.32 -5.15
C VAL A 58 -14.66 -25.58 -5.71
N VAL A 59 -13.61 -26.09 -5.07
CA VAL A 59 -12.90 -27.28 -5.50
C VAL A 59 -13.77 -28.53 -5.40
N LYS A 60 -14.57 -28.67 -4.32
CA LYS A 60 -15.52 -29.78 -4.14
C LYS A 60 -16.61 -29.77 -5.20
N ALA A 61 -17.16 -28.60 -5.52
CA ALA A 61 -18.22 -28.43 -6.51
C ALA A 61 -17.71 -28.56 -7.96
N ASN A 62 -16.43 -28.29 -8.21
CA ASN A 62 -15.82 -28.29 -9.54
C ASN A 62 -14.54 -29.16 -9.57
N PRO A 63 -14.63 -30.47 -9.72
CA PRO A 63 -13.47 -31.38 -9.62
C PRO A 63 -12.35 -31.12 -10.62
N ASN A 64 -12.65 -30.44 -11.73
CA ASN A 64 -11.69 -30.11 -12.80
C ASN A 64 -11.18 -28.66 -12.74
N VAL A 65 -11.54 -27.88 -11.72
CA VAL A 65 -11.15 -26.50 -11.58
C VAL A 65 -9.64 -26.35 -11.48
N LYS A 66 -9.07 -25.43 -12.24
CA LYS A 66 -7.67 -25.04 -12.10
C LYS A 66 -7.56 -23.95 -11.05
N VAL A 67 -6.70 -24.14 -10.05
CA VAL A 67 -6.51 -23.17 -8.98
C VAL A 67 -5.11 -22.58 -9.05
N TYR A 68 -5.01 -21.23 -9.03
CA TYR A 68 -3.76 -20.49 -8.98
C TYR A 68 -3.74 -19.64 -7.73
N PHE A 69 -2.64 -19.73 -6.98
CA PHE A 69 -2.37 -18.88 -5.81
C PHE A 69 -1.25 -17.91 -6.13
N SER A 70 -1.47 -16.63 -5.88
CA SER A 70 -0.46 -15.58 -5.88
C SER A 70 -0.21 -15.16 -4.43
N SER A 71 1.05 -15.18 -4.00
CA SER A 71 1.42 -14.80 -2.64
C SER A 71 2.81 -14.17 -2.61
N PRO A 72 2.96 -12.92 -2.17
CA PRO A 72 4.27 -12.29 -2.00
C PRO A 72 4.97 -12.85 -0.74
N PHE A 73 6.29 -12.86 -0.76
CA PHE A 73 7.16 -13.13 0.38
C PHE A 73 6.84 -14.40 1.19
N THR A 74 6.31 -15.45 0.55
CA THR A 74 5.97 -16.73 1.21
C THR A 74 7.12 -17.71 1.08
N SER A 75 7.52 -18.35 2.21
CA SER A 75 8.56 -19.39 2.22
C SER A 75 8.00 -20.79 1.95
N ASN A 76 6.78 -21.07 2.39
CA ASN A 76 6.09 -22.37 2.34
C ASN A 76 4.78 -22.31 1.52
N PRO A 77 4.79 -21.88 0.24
CA PRO A 77 3.57 -21.76 -0.56
C PRO A 77 2.86 -23.10 -0.80
N GLU A 78 3.53 -24.22 -0.59
CA GLU A 78 2.96 -25.58 -0.65
C GLU A 78 1.78 -25.76 0.31
N ILE A 79 1.75 -25.07 1.44
CA ILE A 79 0.64 -25.15 2.40
C ILE A 79 -0.70 -24.71 1.78
N LEU A 80 -0.66 -23.84 0.78
CA LEU A 80 -1.85 -23.41 0.05
C LEU A 80 -2.44 -24.52 -0.80
N LEU A 81 -1.64 -25.52 -1.17
CA LEU A 81 -2.01 -26.62 -2.06
C LEU A 81 -2.43 -27.90 -1.33
N ASP A 82 -2.17 -28.02 -0.01
CA ASP A 82 -2.31 -29.30 0.70
C ASP A 82 -3.73 -29.84 0.75
N ASN A 83 -4.76 -28.98 0.85
CA ASN A 83 -6.16 -29.42 0.91
C ASN A 83 -6.92 -29.23 -0.39
N VAL A 84 -6.24 -28.71 -1.43
CA VAL A 84 -6.99 -28.30 -2.62
C VAL A 84 -7.29 -29.47 -3.53
N ILE A 85 -6.46 -30.53 -3.61
CA ILE A 85 -6.78 -31.72 -4.44
C ILE A 85 -5.79 -32.86 -4.15
N ASN A 86 -6.28 -34.06 -3.87
CA ASN A 86 -5.45 -35.22 -3.59
C ASN A 86 -4.76 -35.85 -4.82
N ASN A 87 -5.17 -35.56 -6.07
CA ASN A 87 -4.71 -36.24 -7.28
C ASN A 87 -4.27 -35.33 -8.44
N SER A 88 -4.07 -34.02 -8.23
CA SER A 88 -3.70 -33.12 -9.32
C SER A 88 -2.20 -32.80 -9.38
N ARG A 89 -1.74 -32.43 -10.57
CA ARG A 89 -0.40 -31.88 -10.74
C ARG A 89 -0.27 -30.57 -9.97
N LYS A 90 0.57 -30.57 -8.95
CA LYS A 90 0.95 -29.37 -8.20
C LYS A 90 2.23 -28.80 -8.78
N CYS A 91 2.25 -27.50 -9.06
CA CYS A 91 3.42 -26.78 -9.56
C CYS A 91 3.68 -25.55 -8.71
N LYS A 92 4.95 -25.34 -8.33
CA LYS A 92 5.39 -24.16 -7.60
C LYS A 92 6.34 -23.36 -8.49
N VAL A 93 6.02 -22.09 -8.69
CA VAL A 93 6.89 -21.15 -9.40
C VAL A 93 7.33 -20.06 -8.45
N ASN A 94 8.63 -19.96 -8.19
CA ASN A 94 9.22 -18.88 -7.45
C ASN A 94 9.95 -17.94 -8.42
N THR A 95 9.58 -16.67 -8.42
CA THR A 95 10.33 -15.65 -9.15
C THR A 95 11.15 -14.79 -8.19
N GLN A 96 12.39 -14.52 -8.56
CA GLN A 96 13.23 -13.51 -7.89
C GLN A 96 13.34 -12.24 -8.72
N PHE A 97 12.52 -12.12 -9.75
CA PHE A 97 12.56 -10.97 -10.64
C PHE A 97 12.08 -9.72 -9.90
N ILE A 98 12.98 -8.75 -9.79
CA ILE A 98 12.68 -7.44 -9.21
C ILE A 98 12.30 -6.52 -10.37
N SER A 99 11.02 -6.16 -10.46
CA SER A 99 10.51 -5.30 -11.54
C SER A 99 10.98 -3.84 -11.39
N VAL A 100 11.20 -3.37 -10.16
CA VAL A 100 11.66 -2.02 -9.85
C VAL A 100 12.62 -2.08 -8.66
N ASN A 101 13.79 -1.46 -8.79
CA ASN A 101 14.73 -1.34 -7.68
C ASN A 101 14.17 -0.43 -6.59
N GLN A 102 14.15 -0.90 -5.36
CA GLN A 102 13.69 -0.17 -4.20
C GLN A 102 14.88 0.20 -3.32
N ASN A 103 15.16 1.50 -3.21
CA ASN A 103 16.24 2.01 -2.38
C ASN A 103 15.70 2.24 -0.96
N LEU A 104 16.15 1.45 -0.02
CA LEU A 104 15.87 1.67 1.40
C LEU A 104 16.83 2.73 1.95
N LEU A 105 16.29 3.91 2.29
CA LEU A 105 17.05 5.07 2.71
C LEU A 105 16.73 5.41 4.16
N HIS A 106 17.73 5.34 5.02
CA HIS A 106 17.62 5.78 6.41
C HIS A 106 17.99 7.24 6.53
N ILE A 107 17.14 8.02 7.15
CA ILE A 107 17.33 9.43 7.45
C ILE A 107 17.47 9.60 8.96
N SER A 108 18.58 10.17 9.42
CA SER A 108 18.85 10.40 10.83
C SER A 108 19.50 11.76 11.07
N GLN A 109 19.13 12.39 12.18
CA GLN A 109 19.68 13.70 12.53
C GLN A 109 21.17 13.60 12.83
N VAL A 110 21.95 14.58 12.33
CA VAL A 110 23.36 14.72 12.70
C VAL A 110 23.47 15.16 14.17
N PRO A 111 24.23 14.48 15.02
CA PRO A 111 24.37 14.84 16.43
C PRO A 111 24.72 16.32 16.61
N ARG A 112 23.98 17.01 17.48
CA ARG A 112 24.12 18.44 17.80
C ARG A 112 23.83 19.44 16.64
N LYS A 113 23.35 18.95 15.49
CA LYS A 113 23.04 19.78 14.32
C LYS A 113 21.60 19.53 13.86
N ILE A 114 20.68 20.26 14.41
CA ILE A 114 19.22 20.02 14.27
C ILE A 114 18.73 20.12 12.84
N LYS A 115 19.35 20.96 12.01
CA LYS A 115 18.98 21.14 10.59
C LYS A 115 19.71 20.17 9.65
N GLU A 116 20.79 19.54 10.05
CA GLU A 116 21.54 18.61 9.19
C GLU A 116 21.09 17.17 9.45
N TRP A 117 20.84 16.43 8.38
CA TRP A 117 20.37 15.04 8.45
C TRP A 117 21.15 14.18 7.48
N PHE A 118 21.67 13.05 7.96
CA PHE A 118 22.31 12.04 7.12
C PHE A 118 21.29 11.29 6.29
N ILE A 119 21.70 10.90 5.08
CA ILE A 119 20.99 9.92 4.25
C ILE A 119 21.92 8.73 4.05
N HIS A 120 21.47 7.57 4.48
CA HIS A 120 22.16 6.30 4.30
C HIS A 120 21.35 5.39 3.39
N LEU A 121 22.02 4.76 2.42
CA LEU A 121 21.46 3.65 1.65
C LEU A 121 21.71 2.34 2.42
N CYS A 122 20.65 1.63 2.73
CA CYS A 122 20.71 0.34 3.41
C CYS A 122 20.61 -0.79 2.39
N THR A 123 21.66 -1.59 2.30
CA THR A 123 21.71 -2.81 1.50
C THR A 123 21.81 -4.02 2.42
N ILE A 124 21.65 -5.22 1.87
CA ILE A 124 21.79 -6.48 2.63
C ILE A 124 23.19 -6.60 3.26
N GLU A 125 24.23 -6.11 2.56
CA GLU A 125 25.60 -6.26 2.97
C GLU A 125 26.11 -5.13 3.90
N LYS A 126 25.66 -3.90 3.64
CA LYS A 126 26.19 -2.71 4.33
C LYS A 126 25.25 -1.50 4.26
N THR A 127 25.48 -0.57 5.18
CA THR A 127 24.88 0.76 5.16
C THR A 127 25.90 1.77 4.63
N ILE A 128 25.52 2.54 3.60
CA ILE A 128 26.38 3.46 2.88
C ILE A 128 25.88 4.89 3.12
N LEU A 129 26.73 5.77 3.62
CA LEU A 129 26.42 7.20 3.70
C LEU A 129 26.42 7.81 2.30
N LEU A 130 25.25 8.27 1.84
CA LEU A 130 25.12 8.97 0.55
C LEU A 130 25.42 10.45 0.66
N GLY A 131 25.13 11.07 1.78
CA GLY A 131 25.32 12.49 2.00
C GLY A 131 24.48 13.05 3.13
N LYS A 132 24.25 14.37 3.06
CA LYS A 132 23.44 15.10 4.04
C LYS A 132 22.41 15.95 3.33
N ILE A 133 21.27 16.11 3.97
CA ILE A 133 20.27 17.14 3.64
C ILE A 133 20.26 18.19 4.74
N VAL A 134 20.01 19.43 4.34
CA VAL A 134 19.84 20.55 5.25
C VAL A 134 18.36 20.96 5.21
N MET A 135 17.68 20.81 6.33
CA MET A 135 16.28 21.22 6.43
C MET A 135 16.17 22.74 6.39
N THR A 136 15.19 23.25 5.68
CA THR A 136 14.91 24.70 5.57
C THR A 136 14.69 25.29 6.96
N ASP A 137 13.88 24.64 7.77
CA ASP A 137 13.57 25.03 9.12
C ASP A 137 13.92 23.94 10.13
N ARG A 138 13.94 24.33 11.41
CA ARG A 138 14.21 23.41 12.50
C ARG A 138 13.01 22.49 12.71
N PRO A 139 13.12 21.16 12.49
CA PRO A 139 12.03 20.24 12.81
C PRO A 139 11.86 20.15 14.33
N THR A 140 10.74 20.68 14.83
CA THR A 140 10.47 20.77 16.28
C THR A 140 9.60 19.63 16.80
N SER A 141 8.97 18.88 15.91
CA SER A 141 8.11 17.75 16.26
C SER A 141 8.28 16.59 15.28
N GLU A 142 7.72 15.45 15.63
CA GLU A 142 7.70 14.26 14.78
C GLU A 142 7.07 14.53 13.42
N LEU A 143 5.97 15.29 13.39
CA LEU A 143 5.30 15.66 12.14
C LEU A 143 6.17 16.60 11.30
N HIS A 144 6.88 17.55 11.92
CA HIS A 144 7.82 18.42 11.21
C HIS A 144 8.95 17.62 10.56
N LYS A 145 9.47 16.56 11.22
CA LYS A 145 10.48 15.68 10.62
C LYS A 145 9.96 15.02 9.33
N ILE A 146 8.71 14.52 9.35
CA ILE A 146 8.06 13.92 8.17
C ILE A 146 7.91 14.96 7.06
N VAL A 147 7.33 16.11 7.38
CA VAL A 147 7.01 17.17 6.42
C VAL A 147 8.26 17.73 5.75
N HIS A 148 9.28 18.09 6.53
CA HIS A 148 10.54 18.61 5.98
C HIS A 148 11.30 17.56 5.16
N THR A 149 11.28 16.28 5.59
CA THR A 149 11.86 15.20 4.77
C THR A 149 11.13 15.07 3.45
N ALA A 150 9.80 15.02 3.46
CA ALA A 150 9.01 14.95 2.23
C ALA A 150 9.28 16.13 1.30
N TYR A 151 9.30 17.34 1.83
CA TYR A 151 9.57 18.55 1.08
C TYR A 151 10.94 18.55 0.41
N GLN A 152 12.00 18.17 1.16
CA GLN A 152 13.38 18.19 0.68
C GLN A 152 13.74 17.05 -0.27
N THR A 153 13.07 15.88 -0.13
CA THR A 153 13.46 14.67 -0.90
C THR A 153 12.57 14.39 -2.11
N SER A 154 11.43 15.09 -2.24
CA SER A 154 10.41 14.77 -3.25
C SER A 154 10.28 15.85 -4.32
N ASN A 155 11.39 16.30 -4.87
CA ASN A 155 11.41 17.36 -5.89
C ASN A 155 10.84 16.93 -7.25
N LYS A 156 10.84 15.62 -7.56
CA LYS A 156 10.37 15.09 -8.85
C LYS A 156 9.53 13.83 -8.64
N GLY A 157 8.30 13.83 -9.15
CA GLY A 157 7.37 12.69 -9.10
C GLY A 157 6.53 12.62 -7.83
N GLY A 158 5.56 11.71 -7.79
CA GLY A 158 4.63 11.56 -6.68
C GLY A 158 5.32 11.09 -5.40
N CYS A 159 4.97 11.74 -4.31
CA CYS A 159 5.42 11.38 -2.96
C CYS A 159 4.25 10.87 -2.12
N LEU A 160 4.41 9.68 -1.59
CA LEU A 160 3.46 9.05 -0.70
C LEU A 160 3.98 9.15 0.73
N ILE A 161 3.14 9.59 1.66
CA ILE A 161 3.49 9.77 3.06
C ILE A 161 2.59 8.87 3.89
N TYR A 162 3.20 7.93 4.62
CA TYR A 162 2.46 7.06 5.52
C TYR A 162 2.12 7.79 6.82
N SER A 163 0.87 7.68 7.22
CA SER A 163 0.34 8.25 8.48
C SER A 163 -0.32 7.16 9.32
N ASN A 164 -0.15 7.26 10.64
CA ASN A 164 -0.68 6.29 11.60
C ASN A 164 -2.21 6.46 11.87
N GLY A 165 -2.81 7.54 11.37
CA GLY A 165 -4.24 7.78 11.53
C GLY A 165 -4.74 9.01 10.77
N ALA A 166 -6.07 9.16 10.68
CA ALA A 166 -6.72 10.21 9.92
C ALA A 166 -6.33 11.64 10.40
N ALA A 167 -6.37 11.87 11.71
CA ALA A 167 -6.02 13.18 12.28
C ALA A 167 -4.53 13.55 12.05
N GLU A 168 -3.65 12.55 12.02
CA GLU A 168 -2.24 12.76 11.69
C GLU A 168 -2.07 13.07 10.20
N ALA A 169 -2.81 12.39 9.32
CA ALA A 169 -2.78 12.65 7.88
C ALA A 169 -3.20 14.09 7.56
N GLU A 170 -4.27 14.57 8.16
CA GLU A 170 -4.73 15.96 8.01
C GLU A 170 -3.69 16.96 8.48
N LYS A 171 -3.10 16.75 9.68
CA LYS A 171 -2.05 17.63 10.22
C LYS A 171 -0.81 17.67 9.34
N ILE A 172 -0.35 16.53 8.83
CA ILE A 172 0.78 16.45 7.90
C ILE A 172 0.47 17.25 6.63
N ALA A 173 -0.74 17.10 6.07
CA ALA A 173 -1.15 17.80 4.86
C ALA A 173 -1.15 19.33 5.06
N VAL A 174 -1.67 19.82 6.18
CA VAL A 174 -1.65 21.25 6.52
C VAL A 174 -0.23 21.78 6.66
N LEU A 175 0.60 21.14 7.50
CA LEU A 175 2.00 21.53 7.70
C LEU A 175 2.80 21.51 6.40
N LEU A 176 2.53 20.55 5.52
CA LEU A 176 3.19 20.47 4.22
C LEU A 176 2.71 21.57 3.27
N SER A 177 1.42 21.94 3.35
CA SER A 177 0.87 23.05 2.56
C SER A 177 1.48 24.40 2.94
N ASP A 178 1.86 24.59 4.20
CA ASP A 178 2.51 25.81 4.67
C ASP A 178 3.93 25.99 4.08
N LEU A 179 4.58 24.90 3.68
CA LEU A 179 5.89 24.93 3.04
C LEU A 179 5.83 25.08 1.50
N GLN A 180 4.66 24.90 0.89
CA GLN A 180 4.51 24.97 -0.57
C GLN A 180 4.11 26.39 -0.99
N ASP A 181 4.79 26.88 -2.03
CA ASP A 181 4.37 28.11 -2.71
C ASP A 181 3.05 27.88 -3.47
N ASN A 182 2.37 28.98 -3.81
CA ASN A 182 1.21 28.91 -4.65
C ASN A 182 1.61 28.48 -6.05
N THR A 183 0.98 27.42 -6.55
CA THR A 183 1.17 26.92 -7.90
C THR A 183 -0.11 27.08 -8.70
N GLU A 184 0.00 27.09 -10.02
CA GLU A 184 -1.16 27.00 -10.90
C GLU A 184 -1.90 25.68 -10.64
N ILE A 185 -3.21 25.75 -10.47
CA ILE A 185 -4.04 24.62 -10.09
C ILE A 185 -4.59 23.98 -11.35
N ASP A 186 -4.39 22.66 -11.50
CA ASP A 186 -5.00 21.87 -12.58
C ASP A 186 -6.53 21.91 -12.51
N GLU A 187 -7.21 22.00 -13.66
CA GLU A 187 -8.67 22.09 -13.75
C GLU A 187 -9.39 20.92 -13.07
N GLU A 188 -8.86 19.70 -13.17
CA GLU A 188 -9.47 18.54 -12.53
C GLU A 188 -9.30 18.56 -11.00
N ILE A 189 -8.25 19.18 -10.49
CA ILE A 189 -8.13 19.46 -9.03
C ILE A 189 -9.22 20.45 -8.61
N VAL A 190 -9.52 21.45 -9.42
CA VAL A 190 -10.62 22.40 -9.14
C VAL A 190 -11.95 21.66 -9.06
N GLU A 191 -12.20 20.72 -9.99
CA GLU A 191 -13.43 19.91 -9.97
C GLU A 191 -13.48 18.99 -8.73
N LEU A 192 -12.35 18.39 -8.34
CA LEU A 192 -12.29 17.61 -7.10
C LEU A 192 -12.57 18.49 -5.86
N ILE A 193 -12.03 19.72 -5.80
CA ILE A 193 -12.32 20.67 -4.73
C ILE A 193 -13.83 20.96 -4.63
N LYS A 194 -14.50 21.20 -5.76
CA LYS A 194 -15.96 21.39 -5.81
C LYS A 194 -16.71 20.17 -5.30
N LEU A 195 -16.29 18.98 -5.72
CA LEU A 195 -16.86 17.72 -5.28
C LEU A 195 -16.72 17.54 -3.77
N VAL A 196 -15.53 17.75 -3.22
CA VAL A 196 -15.25 17.67 -1.77
C VAL A 196 -16.14 18.63 -0.97
N LYS A 197 -16.22 19.89 -1.40
CA LYS A 197 -17.05 20.89 -0.73
C LYS A 197 -18.54 20.53 -0.75
N LYS A 198 -19.02 19.98 -1.86
CA LYS A 198 -20.41 19.54 -2.00
C LYS A 198 -20.75 18.29 -1.21
N THR A 199 -19.80 17.33 -1.12
CA THR A 199 -20.07 15.98 -0.59
C THR A 199 -19.78 15.87 0.90
N ILE A 200 -18.76 16.57 1.38
CA ILE A 200 -18.33 16.51 2.80
C ILE A 200 -18.71 17.80 3.51
N HIS A 201 -17.97 18.88 3.29
CA HIS A 201 -18.21 20.19 3.89
C HIS A 201 -17.45 21.29 3.16
N ASN A 202 -18.01 22.52 3.13
CA ASN A 202 -17.40 23.66 2.43
C ASN A 202 -16.00 24.03 2.98
N GLU A 203 -15.78 23.87 4.28
CA GLU A 203 -14.53 24.22 4.97
C GLU A 203 -13.66 22.97 5.26
N TYR A 204 -13.92 21.86 4.57
CA TYR A 204 -13.12 20.66 4.81
C TYR A 204 -11.68 20.86 4.36
N VAL A 205 -10.74 20.57 5.25
CA VAL A 205 -9.29 20.83 5.09
C VAL A 205 -8.74 20.29 3.76
N LEU A 206 -9.26 19.17 3.27
CA LEU A 206 -8.85 18.59 1.99
C LEU A 206 -8.99 19.59 0.84
N ALA A 207 -10.08 20.39 0.81
CA ALA A 207 -10.30 21.38 -0.24
C ALA A 207 -9.24 22.49 -0.25
N THR A 208 -8.67 22.81 0.91
CA THR A 208 -7.60 23.80 1.05
C THR A 208 -6.26 23.26 0.60
N VAL A 209 -5.87 22.06 1.07
CA VAL A 209 -4.55 21.49 0.76
C VAL A 209 -4.45 21.02 -0.72
N LEU A 210 -5.57 20.67 -1.35
CA LEU A 210 -5.62 20.35 -2.78
C LEU A 210 -5.15 21.52 -3.66
N GLN A 211 -5.34 22.76 -3.23
CA GLN A 211 -4.85 23.96 -3.92
C GLN A 211 -3.32 23.99 -4.05
N LYS A 212 -2.61 23.19 -3.24
CA LYS A 212 -1.15 23.06 -3.26
C LYS A 212 -0.70 21.69 -3.82
N SER A 213 -1.57 21.00 -4.58
CA SER A 213 -1.33 19.64 -5.09
C SER A 213 -1.01 18.62 -3.99
N ILE A 214 -1.59 18.82 -2.80
CA ILE A 214 -1.49 17.93 -1.64
C ILE A 214 -2.86 17.31 -1.39
N ALA A 215 -2.90 16.01 -1.18
CA ALA A 215 -4.11 15.30 -0.78
C ALA A 215 -3.85 14.36 0.39
N PHE A 216 -4.90 14.01 1.09
CA PHE A 216 -4.89 12.91 2.05
C PHE A 216 -6.14 12.07 1.90
N HIS A 217 -6.03 10.79 2.26
CA HIS A 217 -7.20 9.93 2.38
C HIS A 217 -7.04 8.86 3.46
N TYR A 218 -8.17 8.38 3.96
CA TYR A 218 -8.28 7.32 4.95
C TYR A 218 -9.59 6.52 4.76
N GLY A 219 -9.71 5.37 5.42
CA GLY A 219 -10.75 4.38 5.15
C GLY A 219 -12.20 4.87 5.17
N ASN A 220 -12.52 5.81 6.06
CA ASN A 220 -13.90 6.31 6.24
C ASN A 220 -14.28 7.45 5.28
N MET A 221 -13.41 7.85 4.36
CA MET A 221 -13.75 8.85 3.34
C MET A 221 -14.64 8.25 2.26
N PRO A 222 -15.55 9.07 1.64
CA PRO A 222 -16.37 8.63 0.53
C PRO A 222 -15.52 8.03 -0.60
N LEU A 223 -15.93 6.85 -1.09
CA LEU A 223 -15.17 6.08 -2.07
C LEU A 223 -14.91 6.89 -3.36
N LEU A 224 -15.89 7.67 -3.81
CA LEU A 224 -15.76 8.50 -4.99
C LEU A 224 -14.60 9.50 -4.87
N ILE A 225 -14.51 10.21 -3.73
CA ILE A 225 -13.43 11.18 -3.49
C ILE A 225 -12.09 10.47 -3.40
N ARG A 226 -12.03 9.33 -2.73
CA ARG A 226 -10.82 8.54 -2.59
C ARG A 226 -10.30 8.06 -3.94
N ASN A 227 -11.18 7.49 -4.77
CA ASN A 227 -10.82 7.03 -6.12
C ASN A 227 -10.31 8.17 -7.00
N GLU A 228 -10.90 9.35 -6.89
CA GLU A 228 -10.49 10.51 -7.68
C GLU A 228 -9.13 11.06 -7.22
N ILE A 229 -8.87 11.12 -5.92
CA ILE A 229 -7.54 11.44 -5.39
C ILE A 229 -6.49 10.47 -5.92
N GLU A 230 -6.78 9.16 -5.88
CA GLU A 230 -5.88 8.11 -6.34
C GLU A 230 -5.59 8.22 -7.85
N ARG A 231 -6.60 8.52 -8.65
CA ARG A 231 -6.46 8.76 -10.10
C ARG A 231 -5.55 9.95 -10.37
N LEU A 232 -5.85 11.11 -9.77
CA LEU A 232 -5.08 12.34 -9.97
C LEU A 232 -3.63 12.23 -9.46
N PHE A 233 -3.40 11.48 -8.37
CA PHE A 233 -2.05 11.17 -7.91
C PHE A 233 -1.30 10.28 -8.91
N SER A 234 -1.95 9.28 -9.47
CA SER A 234 -1.36 8.38 -10.47
C SER A 234 -1.02 9.09 -11.77
N GLU A 235 -1.78 10.10 -12.14
CA GLU A 235 -1.55 10.99 -13.29
C GLU A 235 -0.48 12.07 -13.03
N GLY A 236 -0.07 12.23 -11.75
CA GLY A 236 0.94 13.19 -11.35
C GLY A 236 0.43 14.62 -11.13
N LYS A 237 -0.89 14.84 -11.12
CA LYS A 237 -1.53 16.12 -10.83
C LYS A 237 -1.49 16.45 -9.33
N ILE A 238 -1.65 15.44 -8.49
CA ILE A 238 -1.36 15.53 -7.05
C ILE A 238 0.09 15.09 -6.82
N LYS A 239 0.87 15.96 -6.18
CA LYS A 239 2.28 15.72 -5.90
C LYS A 239 2.51 14.94 -4.61
N TYR A 240 1.76 15.24 -3.56
CA TYR A 240 1.87 14.60 -2.26
C TYR A 240 0.56 13.95 -1.87
N LEU A 241 0.62 12.68 -1.51
CA LEU A 241 -0.52 11.94 -1.00
C LEU A 241 -0.21 11.37 0.39
N ILE A 242 -0.93 11.83 1.39
CA ILE A 242 -0.84 11.33 2.76
C ILE A 242 -1.92 10.28 2.99
N CYS A 243 -1.57 9.10 3.46
CA CYS A 243 -2.53 8.02 3.62
C CYS A 243 -2.19 7.09 4.79
N THR A 244 -3.23 6.43 5.28
CA THR A 244 -3.14 5.50 6.39
C THR A 244 -2.93 4.06 5.90
N SER A 245 -3.10 3.08 6.78
CA SER A 245 -3.01 1.65 6.46
C SER A 245 -3.96 1.16 5.34
N THR A 246 -4.88 2.00 4.88
CA THR A 246 -5.69 1.72 3.67
C THR A 246 -4.86 1.46 2.43
N LEU A 247 -3.63 1.98 2.39
CA LEU A 247 -2.67 1.67 1.33
C LEU A 247 -2.18 0.22 1.31
N LEU A 248 -2.23 -0.45 2.44
CA LEU A 248 -1.80 -1.85 2.53
C LEU A 248 -2.80 -2.79 1.85
N GLU A 249 -4.04 -2.32 1.62
CA GLU A 249 -5.13 -3.15 1.11
C GLU A 249 -5.59 -2.69 -0.28
N GLY A 250 -5.13 -3.42 -1.32
CA GLY A 250 -5.78 -3.43 -2.64
C GLY A 250 -5.64 -2.17 -3.53
N VAL A 251 -4.93 -1.13 -3.10
CA VAL A 251 -4.78 0.10 -3.89
C VAL A 251 -3.48 0.06 -4.69
N ASN A 252 -3.55 0.24 -6.00
CA ASN A 252 -2.37 0.34 -6.86
C ASN A 252 -1.95 1.80 -7.03
N LEU A 253 -1.24 2.35 -6.05
CA LEU A 253 -0.72 3.72 -6.05
C LEU A 253 0.80 3.73 -6.10
N PRO A 254 1.40 3.65 -7.27
CA PRO A 254 2.84 3.75 -7.38
C PRO A 254 3.31 5.19 -7.13
N ALA A 255 4.31 5.34 -6.29
CA ALA A 255 4.93 6.61 -5.96
C ALA A 255 6.44 6.56 -6.24
N LYS A 256 7.05 7.68 -6.61
CA LYS A 256 8.51 7.75 -6.75
C LYS A 256 9.21 7.67 -5.41
N SER A 257 8.60 8.28 -4.40
CA SER A 257 9.13 8.34 -3.04
C SER A 257 8.06 7.97 -2.03
N ILE A 258 8.45 7.22 -1.00
CA ILE A 258 7.61 6.92 0.16
C ILE A 258 8.32 7.43 1.40
N ILE A 259 7.61 8.19 2.24
CA ILE A 259 8.11 8.69 3.52
C ILE A 259 7.43 7.92 4.65
N ILE A 260 8.23 7.36 5.53
CA ILE A 260 7.75 6.52 6.63
C ILE A 260 8.46 6.91 7.92
N ARG A 261 7.71 7.05 9.01
CA ARG A 261 8.23 7.23 10.37
C ARG A 261 7.39 6.46 11.37
N LYS A 262 8.00 5.58 12.16
CA LYS A 262 7.34 4.75 13.20
C LYS A 262 5.97 4.21 12.77
N PRO A 263 5.91 3.44 11.66
CA PRO A 263 4.63 3.06 11.08
C PRO A 263 3.88 2.08 12.00
N SER A 264 2.57 2.33 12.18
CA SER A 264 1.70 1.46 12.95
C SER A 264 0.39 1.17 12.21
N ARG A 265 -0.23 0.02 12.50
CA ARG A 265 -1.52 -0.38 11.97
C ARG A 265 -2.54 -0.41 13.10
N GLY A 266 -3.48 0.52 13.09
CA GLY A 266 -4.54 0.63 14.11
C GLY A 266 -4.00 0.56 15.54
N LYS A 267 -4.63 1.17 16.49
CA LYS A 267 -4.32 1.12 17.95
C LYS A 267 -2.82 0.98 18.32
N GLY A 268 -1.91 1.57 17.53
CA GLY A 268 -0.48 1.62 17.84
C GLY A 268 0.29 0.31 17.64
N LYS A 269 -0.24 -0.70 16.94
CA LYS A 269 0.52 -1.91 16.62
C LYS A 269 1.56 -1.60 15.54
N PRO A 270 2.87 -1.79 15.77
CA PRO A 270 3.90 -1.58 14.78
C PRO A 270 3.64 -2.40 13.52
N LEU A 271 3.98 -1.86 12.33
CA LEU A 271 3.96 -2.66 11.11
C LEU A 271 5.00 -3.78 11.20
N ASN A 272 4.58 -5.00 10.85
CA ASN A 272 5.51 -6.11 10.67
C ASN A 272 6.31 -5.94 9.36
N GLN A 273 7.33 -6.77 9.13
CA GLN A 273 8.18 -6.69 7.94
C GLN A 273 7.39 -6.89 6.63
N ASN A 274 6.36 -7.75 6.61
CA ASN A 274 5.54 -7.98 5.42
C ASN A 274 4.70 -6.76 5.06
N ASP A 275 4.00 -6.18 6.06
CA ASP A 275 3.23 -4.96 5.88
C ASP A 275 4.12 -3.79 5.44
N PHE A 276 5.34 -3.69 6.05
CA PHE A 276 6.33 -2.71 5.65
C PHE A 276 6.74 -2.88 4.17
N TRP A 277 7.08 -4.09 3.75
CA TRP A 277 7.49 -4.33 2.36
C TRP A 277 6.33 -4.28 1.37
N ASN A 278 5.10 -4.56 1.80
CA ASN A 278 3.90 -4.33 1.00
C ASN A 278 3.68 -2.83 0.74
N LEU A 279 3.87 -2.00 1.77
CA LEU A 279 3.86 -0.53 1.63
C LEU A 279 5.04 -0.06 0.76
N ALA A 280 6.25 -0.50 1.05
CA ALA A 280 7.47 -0.16 0.32
C ALA A 280 7.42 -0.61 -1.15
N GLY A 281 6.69 -1.69 -1.44
CA GLY A 281 6.43 -2.19 -2.79
C GLY A 281 5.74 -1.20 -3.72
N ARG A 282 5.15 -0.14 -3.16
CA ARG A 282 4.55 0.97 -3.90
C ARG A 282 5.58 1.99 -4.40
N ALA A 283 6.83 1.90 -3.95
CA ALA A 283 7.91 2.76 -4.42
C ALA A 283 8.40 2.33 -5.80
N GLY A 284 8.27 3.24 -6.78
CA GLY A 284 8.65 3.04 -8.17
C GLY A 284 7.50 2.57 -9.06
N ARG A 285 7.56 2.97 -10.34
CA ARG A 285 6.56 2.63 -11.38
C ARG A 285 7.18 1.68 -12.40
N TRP A 286 6.64 0.49 -12.50
CA TRP A 286 7.00 -0.40 -13.61
C TRP A 286 6.72 0.27 -14.96
N GLY A 287 7.73 0.27 -15.86
CA GLY A 287 7.63 0.89 -17.18
C GLY A 287 7.81 2.42 -17.24
N LYS A 288 7.86 3.13 -16.09
CA LYS A 288 8.10 4.59 -16.05
C LYS A 288 9.35 4.96 -15.25
N GLU A 289 9.68 4.22 -14.20
CA GLU A 289 10.79 4.51 -13.30
C GLU A 289 11.60 3.24 -13.01
N TYR A 290 12.93 3.34 -13.09
CA TYR A 290 13.82 2.21 -12.80
C TYR A 290 14.00 1.96 -11.30
N SER A 291 13.70 2.96 -10.46
CA SER A 291 13.88 2.87 -9.02
C SER A 291 12.86 3.71 -8.25
N GLY A 292 12.50 3.24 -7.07
CA GLY A 292 11.73 3.97 -6.06
C GLY A 292 12.50 4.15 -4.77
N ASN A 293 12.29 5.26 -4.07
CA ASN A 293 12.97 5.60 -2.83
C ASN A 293 12.03 5.43 -1.63
N ILE A 294 12.51 4.73 -0.61
CA ILE A 294 11.80 4.51 0.65
C ILE A 294 12.60 5.22 1.74
N PHE A 295 12.11 6.36 2.19
CA PHE A 295 12.76 7.16 3.23
C PHE A 295 12.21 6.79 4.60
N CYS A 296 13.03 6.14 5.41
CA CYS A 296 12.74 5.77 6.79
C CYS A 296 13.38 6.78 7.73
N ILE A 297 12.55 7.57 8.41
CA ILE A 297 13.02 8.62 9.31
C ILE A 297 13.28 8.02 10.70
N GLU A 298 14.53 8.15 11.16
CA GLU A 298 15.02 7.66 12.46
C GLU A 298 14.60 6.20 12.75
N PRO A 299 14.92 5.25 11.85
CA PRO A 299 14.46 3.87 12.01
C PRO A 299 15.01 3.18 13.25
N SER A 300 16.10 3.66 13.83
CA SER A 300 16.63 3.17 15.11
C SER A 300 15.69 3.41 16.31
N GLU A 301 14.73 4.34 16.17
CA GLU A 301 13.71 4.62 17.18
C GLU A 301 12.41 3.82 16.98
N TRP A 302 12.34 2.98 15.95
CA TRP A 302 11.13 2.21 15.65
C TRP A 302 11.10 0.91 16.47
N ASP A 303 9.91 0.48 16.89
CA ASP A 303 9.73 -0.80 17.58
C ASP A 303 10.14 -2.00 16.70
N ILE A 304 9.85 -1.91 15.40
CA ILE A 304 10.29 -2.88 14.37
C ILE A 304 11.07 -2.10 13.32
N GLN A 305 12.37 -2.33 13.26
CA GLN A 305 13.22 -1.67 12.28
C GLN A 305 13.05 -2.30 10.89
N PRO A 306 13.06 -1.48 9.82
CA PRO A 306 12.99 -2.00 8.46
C PRO A 306 14.29 -2.72 8.09
N GLU A 307 14.18 -3.96 7.69
CA GLU A 307 15.32 -4.75 7.22
C GLU A 307 15.42 -4.68 5.70
N PRO A 308 16.64 -4.49 5.13
CA PRO A 308 16.82 -4.48 3.68
C PRO A 308 16.55 -5.84 3.04
N ASN A 309 16.62 -6.93 3.81
CA ASN A 309 16.28 -8.26 3.34
C ASN A 309 14.77 -8.48 3.40
N LYS A 310 14.17 -8.77 2.25
CA LYS A 310 12.76 -9.17 2.15
C LYS A 310 12.64 -10.61 2.62
N THR A 311 12.59 -10.80 3.94
CA THR A 311 12.51 -12.13 4.53
C THR A 311 11.20 -12.80 4.15
N LYS A 312 11.28 -13.98 3.55
CA LYS A 312 10.10 -14.81 3.30
C LYS A 312 9.56 -15.32 4.62
N GLN A 313 8.25 -15.21 4.82
CA GLN A 313 7.57 -15.70 6.03
C GLN A 313 6.87 -17.03 5.77
N GLU A 314 6.77 -17.84 6.80
CA GLU A 314 5.92 -19.03 6.78
C GLU A 314 4.46 -18.61 6.97
N ILE A 315 3.61 -19.06 6.05
CA ILE A 315 2.17 -18.91 6.19
C ILE A 315 1.68 -20.02 7.14
N LYS A 316 0.74 -19.66 8.01
CA LYS A 316 0.01 -20.62 8.85
C LYS A 316 -1.46 -20.55 8.48
N ARG A 317 -2.12 -21.70 8.39
CA ARG A 317 -3.56 -21.71 8.19
C ARG A 317 -4.27 -21.25 9.45
N ALA A 318 -5.40 -20.56 9.27
CA ALA A 318 -6.24 -20.17 10.38
C ALA A 318 -6.98 -21.37 11.02
N ILE A 319 -7.16 -22.46 10.25
CA ILE A 319 -7.68 -23.76 10.72
C ILE A 319 -6.68 -24.84 10.31
N ASN A 320 -6.28 -25.69 11.27
CA ASN A 320 -5.49 -26.90 11.02
C ASN A 320 -6.40 -28.06 10.62
#